data_babae535cc5ddb4dcb0dc150fe5f55ce
#
_entry.id   babae535cc5ddb4dcb0dc150fe5f55ce
#
_cell.length_a   1.000
_cell.length_b   1.000
_cell.length_c   1.000
_cell.angle_alpha   90.00
_cell.angle_beta   90.00
_cell.angle_gamma   90.00
#
_symmetry.space_group_name_H-M   'P 1'
#
loop_
_entity.id
_entity.type
_entity.pdbx_description
1 polymer ?
#
loop_
_entity_poly.entity_id
_entity_poly.type
_entity_poly.pdbx_seq_one_letter_code
_entity_poly.pdbx_strand_id
1 'polypeptide(L)'
;MLFRSFGQTISQPFTVLAMIELLNLEKTDKVLEIGAGSGYQAAILSQLANQVYTLEIVPELVEMAQGNLAVAKIDNVEVVQWDGSQGYGKEAPYDKIIVSSACREIPKDLVAQLKEGGIIVAPVGGRSTQVMTRGIKVGKILKESHFGNFIFVPLTGKFGQQTK
;
A
#
# COMPACT_ATOMS: atom_id res chain seq x y z
N MET A 1 -7.57 -16.91 12.61
CA MET A 1 -8.76 -16.82 11.74
C MET A 1 -8.73 -15.43 11.11
N LEU A 2 -8.55 -15.37 9.80
CA LEU A 2 -8.52 -14.10 9.06
C LEU A 2 -9.97 -13.68 8.79
N PHE A 3 -10.37 -12.52 9.27
CA PHE A 3 -11.66 -11.95 8.90
C PHE A 3 -11.67 -11.62 7.41
N ARG A 4 -12.66 -12.12 6.67
CA ARG A 4 -12.89 -11.79 5.27
C ARG A 4 -14.04 -10.79 5.19
N SER A 5 -13.78 -9.59 4.69
CA SER A 5 -14.80 -8.64 4.29
C SER A 5 -14.77 -8.46 2.78
N PHE A 6 -15.91 -8.67 2.11
CA PHE A 6 -16.04 -8.50 0.66
C PHE A 6 -15.00 -9.28 -0.17
N GLY A 7 -14.63 -10.50 0.28
CA GLY A 7 -13.63 -11.33 -0.41
C GLY A 7 -12.17 -10.95 -0.16
N GLN A 8 -11.91 -9.89 0.61
CA GLN A 8 -10.58 -9.44 0.99
C GLN A 8 -10.21 -9.87 2.41
N THR A 9 -8.91 -10.04 2.66
CA THR A 9 -8.39 -10.41 3.98
C THR A 9 -7.83 -9.19 4.68
N ILE A 10 -8.10 -9.07 6.00
CA ILE A 10 -7.39 -8.09 6.84
C ILE A 10 -6.01 -8.68 7.13
N SER A 11 -4.95 -7.94 6.82
CA SER A 11 -3.58 -8.33 7.15
C SER A 11 -3.41 -8.44 8.67
N GLN A 12 -2.62 -9.42 9.10
CA GLN A 12 -2.31 -9.56 10.52
C GLN A 12 -1.58 -8.31 11.03
N PRO A 13 -1.86 -7.84 12.24
CA PRO A 13 -1.20 -6.65 12.81
C PRO A 13 0.32 -6.70 12.74
N PHE A 14 0.92 -7.87 12.99
CA PHE A 14 2.36 -8.08 12.85
C PHE A 14 2.86 -7.78 11.43
N THR A 15 2.15 -8.26 10.40
CA THR A 15 2.51 -8.03 9.01
C THR A 15 2.43 -6.53 8.64
N VAL A 16 1.37 -5.87 9.11
CA VAL A 16 1.20 -4.42 8.90
C VAL A 16 2.35 -3.63 9.52
N LEU A 17 2.67 -3.93 10.77
CA LEU A 17 3.76 -3.25 11.49
C LEU A 17 5.13 -3.51 10.84
N ALA A 18 5.41 -4.75 10.44
CA ALA A 18 6.65 -5.09 9.74
C ALA A 18 6.80 -4.33 8.42
N MET A 19 5.72 -4.19 7.63
CA MET A 19 5.74 -3.41 6.39
C MET A 19 5.96 -1.92 6.65
N ILE A 20 5.32 -1.37 7.67
CA ILE A 20 5.46 0.05 8.05
C ILE A 20 6.89 0.33 8.54
N GLU A 21 7.49 -0.57 9.31
CA GLU A 21 8.89 -0.44 9.76
C GLU A 21 9.86 -0.36 8.58
N LEU A 22 9.64 -1.18 7.53
CA LEU A 22 10.46 -1.18 6.32
C LEU A 22 10.37 0.13 5.52
N LEU A 23 9.31 0.92 5.66
CA LEU A 23 9.19 2.24 5.02
C LEU A 23 10.13 3.28 5.61
N ASN A 24 10.57 3.10 6.86
CA ASN A 24 11.39 4.10 7.58
C ASN A 24 10.75 5.50 7.50
N LEU A 25 9.52 5.62 8.03
CA LEU A 25 8.69 6.82 7.95
C LEU A 25 9.26 7.99 8.76
N GLU A 26 9.09 9.18 8.20
CA GLU A 26 9.33 10.45 8.87
C GLU A 26 8.02 11.27 8.95
N LYS A 27 7.90 12.11 9.97
CA LYS A 27 6.71 12.95 10.19
C LYS A 27 6.37 13.91 9.04
N THR A 28 7.32 14.16 8.16
CA THR A 28 7.17 15.04 6.99
C THR A 28 6.75 14.28 5.73
N ASP A 29 6.72 12.94 5.76
CA ASP A 29 6.48 12.12 4.59
C ASP A 29 5.06 12.25 4.05
N LYS A 30 4.95 12.25 2.73
CA LYS A 30 3.73 11.99 1.97
C LYS A 30 3.71 10.54 1.51
N VAL A 31 2.70 9.80 1.95
CA VAL A 31 2.59 8.36 1.76
C VAL A 31 1.46 8.02 0.81
N LEU A 32 1.70 7.07 -0.10
CA LEU A 32 0.67 6.40 -0.88
C LEU A 32 0.51 4.96 -0.40
N GLU A 33 -0.70 4.59 -0.04
CA GLU A 33 -1.10 3.22 0.28
C GLU A 33 -1.97 2.65 -0.83
N ILE A 34 -1.66 1.42 -1.27
CA ILE A 34 -2.45 0.67 -2.24
C ILE A 34 -3.18 -0.47 -1.52
N GLY A 35 -4.50 -0.37 -1.46
CA GLY A 35 -5.37 -1.29 -0.75
C GLY A 35 -5.73 -0.79 0.66
N ALA A 36 -6.72 0.10 0.75
CA ALA A 36 -7.18 0.67 2.03
C ALA A 36 -7.82 -0.39 2.94
N GLY A 37 -8.57 -1.32 2.36
CA GLY A 37 -9.31 -2.32 3.12
C GLY A 37 -10.21 -1.69 4.18
N SER A 38 -9.96 -1.98 5.45
CA SER A 38 -10.68 -1.40 6.58
C SER A 38 -10.22 0.02 6.99
N GLY A 39 -9.13 0.52 6.42
CA GLY A 39 -8.45 1.75 6.85
C GLY A 39 -7.49 1.58 8.04
N TYR A 40 -7.32 0.34 8.54
CA TYR A 40 -6.47 0.08 9.71
C TYR A 40 -5.00 0.49 9.50
N GLN A 41 -4.40 0.09 8.37
CA GLN A 41 -3.01 0.44 8.06
C GLN A 41 -2.88 1.96 7.80
N ALA A 42 -3.83 2.56 7.08
CA ALA A 42 -3.88 4.01 6.87
C ALA A 42 -3.94 4.78 8.20
N ALA A 43 -4.70 4.29 9.17
CA ALA A 43 -4.79 4.89 10.50
C ALA A 43 -3.44 4.87 11.25
N ILE A 44 -2.65 3.80 11.12
CA ILE A 44 -1.30 3.74 11.70
C ILE A 44 -0.35 4.68 10.96
N LEU A 45 -0.37 4.66 9.62
CA LEU A 45 0.45 5.54 8.77
C LEU A 45 0.20 7.01 9.10
N SER A 46 -1.06 7.40 9.36
CA SER A 46 -1.45 8.78 9.72
C SER A 46 -0.75 9.30 10.96
N GLN A 47 -0.43 8.41 11.90
CA GLN A 47 0.27 8.76 13.14
C GLN A 47 1.78 8.95 12.94
N LEU A 48 2.33 8.52 11.80
CA LEU A 48 3.77 8.47 11.53
C LEU A 48 4.19 9.38 10.38
N ALA A 49 3.25 9.82 9.56
CA ALA A 49 3.48 10.63 8.35
C ALA A 49 2.73 11.97 8.42
N ASN A 50 3.03 12.86 7.48
CA ASN A 50 2.34 14.14 7.33
C ASN A 50 0.98 13.98 6.65
N GLN A 51 0.95 13.25 5.52
CA GLN A 51 -0.24 13.05 4.70
C GLN A 51 -0.24 11.63 4.13
N VAL A 52 -1.39 10.98 4.16
CA VAL A 52 -1.60 9.64 3.58
C VAL A 52 -2.70 9.71 2.53
N TYR A 53 -2.41 9.18 1.35
CA TYR A 53 -3.41 8.85 0.32
C TYR A 53 -3.56 7.34 0.28
N THR A 54 -4.77 6.84 0.48
CA THR A 54 -5.04 5.41 0.44
C THR A 54 -6.05 5.07 -0.65
N LEU A 55 -5.67 4.16 -1.54
CA LEU A 55 -6.46 3.78 -2.69
C LEU A 55 -7.17 2.45 -2.46
N GLU A 56 -8.43 2.39 -2.83
CA GLU A 56 -9.22 1.17 -2.78
C GLU A 56 -10.08 1.06 -4.04
N ILE A 57 -10.15 -0.13 -4.63
CA ILE A 57 -10.91 -0.37 -5.86
C ILE A 57 -12.36 -0.81 -5.56
N VAL A 58 -12.60 -1.39 -4.39
CA VAL A 58 -13.91 -1.90 -3.97
C VAL A 58 -14.71 -0.80 -3.26
N PRO A 59 -15.85 -0.33 -3.83
CA PRO A 59 -16.60 0.80 -3.28
C PRO A 59 -17.00 0.62 -1.81
N GLU A 60 -17.45 -0.58 -1.43
CA GLU A 60 -17.89 -0.89 -0.07
C GLU A 60 -16.74 -0.81 0.95
N LEU A 61 -15.52 -1.11 0.53
CA LEU A 61 -14.32 -0.95 1.37
C LEU A 61 -13.89 0.51 1.45
N VAL A 62 -14.11 1.31 0.42
CA VAL A 62 -13.89 2.77 0.48
C VAL A 62 -14.78 3.39 1.56
N GLU A 63 -16.09 3.08 1.54
CA GLU A 63 -17.05 3.57 2.55
C GLU A 63 -16.67 3.10 3.97
N MET A 64 -16.28 1.83 4.10
CA MET A 64 -15.82 1.27 5.38
C MET A 64 -14.59 2.01 5.91
N ALA A 65 -13.56 2.20 5.08
CA ALA A 65 -12.34 2.89 5.48
C ALA A 65 -12.62 4.34 5.90
N GLN A 66 -13.42 5.06 5.11
CA GLN A 66 -13.83 6.44 5.42
C GLN A 66 -14.58 6.51 6.76
N GLY A 67 -15.53 5.61 6.99
CA GLY A 67 -16.27 5.53 8.25
C GLY A 67 -15.38 5.26 9.46
N ASN A 68 -14.48 4.29 9.35
CA ASN A 68 -13.55 3.93 10.43
C ASN A 68 -12.58 5.07 10.75
N LEU A 69 -12.02 5.74 9.75
CA LEU A 69 -11.12 6.87 9.93
C LEU A 69 -11.83 8.08 10.54
N ALA A 70 -13.09 8.33 10.16
CA ALA A 70 -13.91 9.38 10.75
C ALA A 70 -14.20 9.12 12.24
N VAL A 71 -14.56 7.89 12.61
CA VAL A 71 -14.75 7.47 14.01
C VAL A 71 -13.46 7.65 14.81
N ALA A 72 -12.32 7.35 14.22
CA ALA A 72 -11.00 7.53 14.82
C ALA A 72 -10.52 8.99 14.86
N LYS A 73 -11.29 9.93 14.27
CA LYS A 73 -10.97 11.38 14.16
C LYS A 73 -9.61 11.62 13.49
N ILE A 74 -9.33 10.87 12.43
CA ILE A 74 -8.13 11.00 11.60
C ILE A 74 -8.46 11.93 10.42
N ASP A 75 -7.70 13.01 10.26
CA ASP A 75 -7.93 14.08 9.30
C ASP A 75 -6.85 14.22 8.22
N ASN A 76 -5.72 13.53 8.38
CA ASN A 76 -4.60 13.54 7.44
C ASN A 76 -4.55 12.29 6.54
N VAL A 77 -5.68 11.61 6.34
CA VAL A 77 -5.83 10.48 5.41
C VAL A 77 -6.92 10.79 4.39
N GLU A 78 -6.60 10.71 3.12
CA GLU A 78 -7.57 10.77 2.02
C GLU A 78 -7.79 9.36 1.44
N VAL A 79 -9.03 8.87 1.53
CA VAL A 79 -9.44 7.59 0.94
C VAL A 79 -10.02 7.86 -0.44
N VAL A 80 -9.39 7.28 -1.47
CA VAL A 80 -9.77 7.50 -2.86
C VAL A 80 -10.20 6.19 -3.50
N GLN A 81 -11.40 6.17 -4.11
CA GLN A 81 -11.82 5.05 -4.95
C GLN A 81 -11.05 5.09 -6.27
N TRP A 82 -10.06 4.21 -6.41
CA TRP A 82 -9.18 4.22 -7.57
C TRP A 82 -8.50 2.86 -7.79
N ASP A 83 -8.11 2.61 -9.05
CA ASP A 83 -7.25 1.47 -9.39
C ASP A 83 -5.80 1.73 -8.94
N GLY A 84 -5.46 1.21 -7.78
CA GLY A 84 -4.14 1.40 -7.15
C GLY A 84 -2.97 0.85 -7.95
N SER A 85 -3.20 -0.08 -8.90
CA SER A 85 -2.13 -0.60 -9.76
C SER A 85 -1.51 0.49 -10.66
N GLN A 86 -2.22 1.59 -10.88
CA GLN A 86 -1.78 2.76 -11.64
C GLN A 86 -1.13 3.85 -10.76
N GLY A 87 -1.11 3.64 -9.43
CA GLY A 87 -0.77 4.69 -8.49
C GLY A 87 -1.79 5.83 -8.50
N TYR A 88 -1.41 6.98 -7.97
CA TYR A 88 -2.27 8.18 -7.94
C TYR A 88 -1.46 9.41 -8.34
N GLY A 89 -1.31 9.59 -9.65
CA GLY A 89 -0.44 10.61 -10.23
C GLY A 89 -0.84 12.05 -9.90
N LYS A 90 -2.13 12.29 -9.56
CA LYS A 90 -2.64 13.62 -9.19
C LYS A 90 -1.88 14.23 -8.02
N GLU A 91 -1.50 13.40 -7.04
CA GLU A 91 -0.83 13.83 -5.81
C GLU A 91 0.67 13.45 -5.77
N ALA A 92 1.20 12.86 -6.84
CA ALA A 92 2.63 12.54 -6.93
C ALA A 92 3.50 13.82 -6.93
N PRO A 93 4.77 13.75 -6.50
CA PRO A 93 5.50 12.55 -6.07
C PRO A 93 5.30 12.24 -4.58
N TYR A 94 5.54 10.96 -4.22
CA TYR A 94 5.44 10.46 -2.85
C TYR A 94 6.82 10.18 -2.25
N ASP A 95 6.95 10.35 -0.94
CA ASP A 95 8.15 9.95 -0.19
C ASP A 95 8.17 8.44 0.03
N LYS A 96 7.01 7.86 0.31
CA LYS A 96 6.85 6.44 0.59
C LYS A 96 5.63 5.88 -0.14
N ILE A 97 5.74 4.62 -0.59
CA ILE A 97 4.62 3.86 -1.14
C ILE A 97 4.56 2.50 -0.44
N ILE A 98 3.36 2.07 -0.04
CA ILE A 98 3.12 0.74 0.53
C ILE A 98 2.02 0.04 -0.24
N VAL A 99 2.27 -1.22 -0.63
CA VAL A 99 1.32 -2.03 -1.40
C VAL A 99 0.86 -3.20 -0.55
N SER A 100 -0.42 -3.24 -0.19
CA SER A 100 -1.03 -4.25 0.69
C SER A 100 -1.64 -5.43 -0.08
N SER A 101 -1.15 -5.67 -1.29
CA SER A 101 -1.57 -6.79 -2.16
C SER A 101 -0.39 -7.31 -2.98
N ALA A 102 -0.46 -8.60 -3.37
CA ALA A 102 0.62 -9.27 -4.09
C ALA A 102 0.75 -8.79 -5.53
N CYS A 103 1.91 -8.33 -5.92
CA CYS A 103 2.24 -8.00 -7.31
C CYS A 103 3.31 -8.96 -7.86
N ARG A 104 3.26 -9.28 -9.16
CA ARG A 104 4.30 -10.09 -9.81
C ARG A 104 5.64 -9.37 -9.84
N GLU A 105 5.57 -8.09 -10.12
CA GLU A 105 6.65 -7.11 -10.07
C GLU A 105 6.08 -5.78 -9.58
N ILE A 106 6.89 -4.92 -9.04
CA ILE A 106 6.46 -3.59 -8.62
C ILE A 106 6.07 -2.78 -9.87
N PRO A 107 4.81 -2.28 -9.96
CA PRO A 107 4.37 -1.53 -11.12
C PRO A 107 5.24 -0.31 -11.40
N LYS A 108 5.64 -0.13 -12.67
CA LYS A 108 6.51 0.97 -13.08
C LYS A 108 5.92 2.36 -12.79
N ASP A 109 4.59 2.47 -12.86
CA ASP A 109 3.88 3.70 -12.54
C ASP A 109 4.05 4.11 -11.07
N LEU A 110 4.10 3.14 -10.15
CA LEU A 110 4.40 3.42 -8.74
C LEU A 110 5.84 3.90 -8.56
N VAL A 111 6.80 3.27 -9.26
CA VAL A 111 8.21 3.70 -9.22
C VAL A 111 8.36 5.13 -9.79
N ALA A 112 7.64 5.44 -10.88
CA ALA A 112 7.68 6.77 -11.46
C ALA A 112 7.15 7.84 -10.50
N GLN A 113 6.16 7.50 -9.68
CA GLN A 113 5.53 8.40 -8.71
C GLN A 113 6.28 8.54 -7.38
N LEU A 114 7.35 7.77 -7.15
CA LEU A 114 8.25 7.98 -6.02
C LEU A 114 9.19 9.16 -6.24
N LYS A 115 9.52 9.89 -5.18
CA LYS A 115 10.66 10.82 -5.15
C LYS A 115 11.98 10.06 -5.30
N GLU A 116 13.04 10.77 -5.70
CA GLU A 116 14.41 10.25 -5.62
C GLU A 116 14.75 9.93 -4.15
N GLY A 117 15.31 8.73 -3.90
CA GLY A 117 15.52 8.23 -2.55
C GLY A 117 14.27 7.73 -1.83
N GLY A 118 13.08 7.89 -2.44
CA GLY A 118 11.82 7.40 -1.89
C GLY A 118 11.80 5.87 -1.77
N ILE A 119 10.96 5.37 -0.84
CA ILE A 119 10.91 3.95 -0.50
C ILE A 119 9.55 3.37 -0.87
N ILE A 120 9.56 2.19 -1.52
CA ILE A 120 8.38 1.36 -1.74
C ILE A 120 8.53 0.03 -1.01
N VAL A 121 7.46 -0.43 -0.37
CA VAL A 121 7.35 -1.76 0.24
C VAL A 121 6.18 -2.50 -0.38
N ALA A 122 6.43 -3.68 -0.92
CA ALA A 122 5.43 -4.49 -1.58
C ALA A 122 5.74 -5.99 -1.46
N PRO A 123 4.72 -6.86 -1.35
CA PRO A 123 4.88 -8.31 -1.49
C PRO A 123 4.97 -8.68 -2.97
N VAL A 124 6.15 -9.13 -3.41
CA VAL A 124 6.47 -9.44 -4.82
C VAL A 124 6.57 -10.94 -5.02
N GLY A 125 5.86 -11.49 -5.99
CA GLY A 125 5.92 -12.92 -6.33
C GLY A 125 4.66 -13.47 -6.95
N GLY A 126 4.57 -14.80 -6.97
CA GLY A 126 3.45 -15.56 -7.53
C GLY A 126 2.23 -15.60 -6.60
N ARG A 127 1.23 -16.41 -6.99
CA ARG A 127 -0.04 -16.52 -6.23
C ARG A 127 0.09 -17.21 -4.87
N SER A 128 1.02 -18.15 -4.73
CA SER A 128 1.16 -18.97 -3.52
C SER A 128 2.00 -18.32 -2.44
N THR A 129 3.05 -17.58 -2.83
CA THR A 129 4.00 -16.99 -1.88
C THR A 129 4.62 -15.77 -2.52
N GLN A 130 4.81 -14.72 -1.73
CA GLN A 130 5.49 -13.50 -2.12
C GLN A 130 6.63 -13.22 -1.15
N VAL A 131 7.67 -12.59 -1.68
CA VAL A 131 8.78 -12.05 -0.89
C VAL A 131 8.49 -10.59 -0.58
N MET A 132 8.52 -10.21 0.70
CA MET A 132 8.41 -8.81 1.07
C MET A 132 9.63 -8.05 0.55
N THR A 133 9.38 -7.12 -0.36
CA THR A 133 10.41 -6.38 -1.07
C THR A 133 10.36 -4.91 -0.68
N ARG A 134 11.52 -4.40 -0.27
CA ARG A 134 11.75 -2.97 -0.05
C ARG A 134 12.61 -2.43 -1.16
N GLY A 135 12.10 -1.47 -1.93
CA GLY A 135 12.84 -0.80 -2.99
C GLY A 135 13.14 0.66 -2.62
N ILE A 136 14.37 1.11 -2.86
CA ILE A 136 14.76 2.52 -2.78
C ILE A 136 14.95 3.03 -4.20
N LYS A 137 14.27 4.12 -4.57
CA LYS A 137 14.40 4.71 -5.90
C LYS A 137 15.77 5.38 -6.10
N VAL A 138 16.44 4.98 -7.15
CA VAL A 138 17.69 5.58 -7.62
C VAL A 138 17.57 5.82 -9.14
N GLY A 139 17.29 7.04 -9.53
CA GLY A 139 16.97 7.38 -10.92
C GLY A 139 15.70 6.67 -11.41
N LYS A 140 15.84 5.77 -12.39
CA LYS A 140 14.71 5.00 -12.97
C LYS A 140 14.57 3.59 -12.43
N ILE A 141 15.42 3.17 -11.48
CA ILE A 141 15.45 1.81 -10.95
C ILE A 141 15.18 1.79 -9.45
N LEU A 142 14.87 0.60 -8.93
CA LEU A 142 14.80 0.33 -7.50
C LEU A 142 16.04 -0.46 -7.07
N LYS A 143 16.68 -0.01 -6.00
CA LYS A 143 17.58 -0.85 -5.22
C LYS A 143 16.75 -1.68 -4.25
N GLU A 144 16.67 -2.99 -4.49
CA GLU A 144 15.79 -3.88 -3.75
C GLU A 144 16.52 -4.62 -2.62
N SER A 145 15.78 -4.84 -1.52
CA SER A 145 16.12 -5.72 -0.41
C SER A 145 14.92 -6.60 -0.08
N HIS A 146 15.16 -7.84 0.36
CA HIS A 146 14.12 -8.86 0.51
C HIS A 146 14.00 -9.32 1.97
N PHE A 147 12.76 -9.45 2.48
CA PHE A 147 12.46 -9.68 3.90
C PHE A 147 11.37 -10.75 4.08
N GLY A 148 11.78 -12.02 4.06
CA GLY A 148 10.89 -13.13 4.36
C GLY A 148 9.75 -13.36 3.36
N ASN A 149 9.01 -14.44 3.60
CA ASN A 149 7.91 -14.88 2.75
C ASN A 149 6.56 -14.57 3.40
N PHE A 150 5.60 -14.14 2.57
CA PHE A 150 4.26 -13.77 3.00
C PHE A 150 3.22 -14.27 1.99
N ILE A 151 1.95 -14.24 2.39
CA ILE A 151 0.82 -14.56 1.52
C ILE A 151 -0.16 -13.39 1.56
N PHE A 152 -0.34 -12.75 0.41
CA PHE A 152 -1.28 -11.66 0.21
C PHE A 152 -2.27 -11.99 -0.89
N VAL A 153 -3.44 -11.35 -0.85
CA VAL A 153 -4.38 -11.34 -1.98
C VAL A 153 -3.72 -10.65 -3.18
N PRO A 154 -4.03 -11.09 -4.42
CA PRO A 154 -3.46 -10.47 -5.61
C PRO A 154 -3.82 -9.00 -5.74
N LEU A 155 -2.88 -8.18 -6.18
CA LEU A 155 -3.15 -6.83 -6.66
C LEU A 155 -4.06 -6.94 -7.88
N THR A 156 -5.22 -6.31 -7.83
CA THR A 156 -6.18 -6.21 -8.94
C THR A 156 -6.01 -4.90 -9.69
N GLY A 157 -6.64 -4.77 -10.86
CA GLY A 157 -6.59 -3.57 -11.67
C GLY A 157 -5.81 -3.76 -12.97
N LYS A 158 -5.60 -2.67 -13.69
CA LYS A 158 -5.01 -2.65 -15.05
C LYS A 158 -3.62 -3.28 -15.13
N PHE A 159 -2.77 -3.02 -14.11
CA PHE A 159 -1.41 -3.58 -14.00
C PHE A 159 -1.32 -4.64 -12.90
N GLY A 160 -2.46 -5.07 -12.38
CA GLY A 160 -2.54 -6.13 -11.40
C GLY A 160 -2.40 -7.53 -11.99
N GLN A 161 -2.47 -8.54 -11.13
CA GLN A 161 -2.52 -9.93 -11.55
C GLN A 161 -3.91 -10.24 -12.12
N GLN A 162 -4.00 -10.71 -13.36
CA GLN A 162 -5.28 -11.15 -13.93
C GLN A 162 -5.83 -12.32 -13.11
N THR A 163 -7.00 -12.12 -12.52
CA THR A 163 -7.80 -13.23 -11.96
C THR A 163 -8.42 -13.97 -13.13
N LYS A 164 -7.98 -15.22 -13.37
CA LYS A 164 -8.74 -16.18 -14.19
C LYS A 164 -9.87 -16.74 -13.36
#